data_ab4d96fdac8f7a5fdcdd222d45df106c
#
_entry.id   ab4d96fdac8f7a5fdcdd222d45df106c
#
_cell.length_a   1.000
_cell.length_b   1.000
_cell.length_c   1.000
_cell.angle_alpha   90.00
_cell.angle_beta   90.00
_cell.angle_gamma   90.00
#
_symmetry.space_group_name_H-M   'P 1'
#
loop_
_entity.id
_entity.type
_entity.pdbx_description
1 polymer ?
#
loop_
_entity_poly.entity_id
_entity_poly.type
_entity_poly.pdbx_seq_one_letter_code
_entity_poly.pdbx_strand_id
1 'polypeptide(L)' 'IKNLNILHYDLYRLQDTREIENLGIYEGLENNITLIEWPEIISKNLKNFIKLNFKYENDFDKRSVTISTIQKNIIDEF' A
#
# COMPACT_ATOMS: atom_id res chain seq x y z
N ILE A 1 13.35 9.07 17.45
CA ILE A 1 12.16 8.73 16.65
C ILE A 1 10.96 8.64 17.57
N LYS A 2 9.93 9.35 17.24
CA LYS A 2 8.70 9.30 18.00
C LYS A 2 7.96 7.98 17.75
N ASN A 3 7.06 7.63 18.65
CA ASN A 3 6.24 6.45 18.47
C ASN A 3 5.38 6.61 17.21
N LEU A 4 5.52 5.65 16.30
CA LEU A 4 4.72 5.59 15.10
C LEU A 4 3.77 4.41 15.20
N ASN A 5 2.53 4.62 14.82
CA ASN A 5 1.57 3.54 14.71
C ASN A 5 1.63 2.95 13.30
N ILE A 6 1.52 1.65 13.23
CA ILE A 6 1.44 0.97 11.93
C ILE A 6 0.03 0.43 11.81
N LEU A 7 -0.64 0.85 10.74
CA LEU A 7 -1.98 0.40 10.43
C LEU A 7 -1.91 -0.54 9.24
N HIS A 8 -2.65 -1.63 9.29
CA HIS A 8 -2.65 -2.61 8.22
C HIS A 8 -4.07 -2.90 7.77
N TYR A 9 -4.30 -2.79 6.47
CA TYR A 9 -5.61 -3.04 5.86
C TYR A 9 -5.44 -4.03 4.72
N ASP A 10 -6.36 -4.99 4.65
CA ASP A 10 -6.44 -5.95 3.56
C ASP A 10 -7.76 -5.72 2.83
N LEU A 11 -7.70 -5.23 1.61
CA LEU A 11 -8.88 -4.84 0.84
C LEU A 11 -9.30 -5.88 -0.18
N TYR A 12 -8.81 -7.10 -0.04
CA TYR A 12 -8.96 -8.14 -1.07
C TYR A 12 -10.41 -8.36 -1.51
N ARG A 13 -11.35 -8.33 -0.59
CA ARG A 13 -12.75 -8.63 -0.89
C ARG A 13 -13.65 -7.41 -0.98
N LEU A 14 -13.10 -6.22 -0.83
CA LEU A 14 -13.90 -5.01 -0.87
C LEU A 14 -14.15 -4.60 -2.31
N GLN A 15 -15.40 -4.28 -2.63
CA GLN A 15 -15.82 -3.92 -3.96
C GLN A 15 -16.42 -2.52 -4.04
N ASP A 16 -16.75 -1.92 -2.92
CA ASP A 16 -17.44 -0.63 -2.86
C ASP A 16 -16.61 0.37 -2.07
N THR A 17 -16.42 1.55 -2.64
CA THR A 17 -15.66 2.62 -1.98
C THR A 17 -16.28 3.06 -0.66
N ARG A 18 -17.58 2.88 -0.48
CA ARG A 18 -18.22 3.20 0.80
C ARG A 18 -17.74 2.31 1.92
N GLU A 19 -17.38 1.07 1.62
CA GLU A 19 -16.79 0.18 2.61
C GLU A 19 -15.44 0.71 3.07
N ILE A 20 -14.68 1.31 2.17
CA ILE A 20 -13.39 1.91 2.48
C ILE A 20 -13.56 3.07 3.45
N GLU A 21 -14.55 3.93 3.20
CA GLU A 21 -14.82 5.06 4.07
C GLU A 21 -15.14 4.60 5.48
N ASN A 22 -15.89 3.50 5.60
CA ASN A 22 -16.27 2.95 6.90
C ASN A 22 -15.08 2.39 7.69
N LEU A 23 -13.99 2.03 6.99
CA LEU A 23 -12.78 1.54 7.66
C LEU A 23 -11.92 2.66 8.22
N GLY A 24 -12.18 3.91 7.85
CA GLY A 24 -11.39 5.04 8.34
C GLY A 24 -9.98 5.10 7.77
N ILE A 25 -9.75 4.52 6.60
CA ILE A 25 -8.41 4.46 6.01
C ILE A 25 -7.84 5.85 5.77
N TYR A 26 -8.63 6.74 5.18
CA TYR A 26 -8.14 8.06 4.82
C TYR A 26 -7.74 8.89 6.03
N GLU A 27 -8.49 8.76 7.12
CA GLU A 27 -8.16 9.47 8.34
C GLU A 27 -6.87 8.94 8.97
N GLY A 28 -6.60 7.65 8.78
CA GLY A 28 -5.42 7.01 9.33
C GLY A 28 -4.13 7.25 8.55
N LEU A 29 -4.23 7.77 7.31
CA LEU A 29 -3.03 7.97 6.50
C LEU A 29 -2.11 9.05 7.03
N GLU A 30 -2.64 10.03 7.74
CA GLU A 30 -1.83 11.07 8.34
C GLU A 30 -1.23 10.56 9.65
N ASN A 31 0.03 10.88 9.88
CA ASN A 31 0.74 10.59 11.13
C ASN A 31 0.92 9.09 11.44
N ASN A 32 0.65 8.22 10.49
CA ASN A 32 0.81 6.78 10.66
C ASN A 32 1.52 6.18 9.45
N ILE A 33 2.11 5.01 9.66
CA ILE A 33 2.56 4.17 8.57
C ILE A 33 1.42 3.23 8.24
N THR A 34 0.97 3.23 7.00
CA THR A 34 -0.18 2.42 6.59
C THR A 34 0.25 1.41 5.54
N LEU A 35 0.01 0.13 5.83
CA LEU A 35 0.25 -0.96 4.90
C LEU A 35 -1.09 -1.40 4.33
N ILE A 36 -1.20 -1.39 3.02
CA ILE A 36 -2.45 -1.73 2.34
C ILE A 36 -2.20 -2.85 1.36
N GLU A 37 -2.89 -3.98 1.55
CA GLU A 37 -2.88 -5.09 0.61
C GLU A 37 -4.07 -4.97 -0.32
N TRP A 38 -3.85 -5.31 -1.60
CA TRP A 38 -4.87 -5.24 -2.64
C TRP A 38 -5.46 -3.84 -2.76
N PRO A 39 -4.62 -2.83 -3.07
CA PRO A 39 -5.02 -1.42 -2.98
C PRO A 39 -5.80 -0.88 -4.18
N GLU A 40 -6.14 -1.72 -5.15
CA GLU A 40 -6.67 -1.27 -6.43
C GLU A 40 -7.88 -0.36 -6.29
N ILE A 41 -8.74 -0.66 -5.30
CA ILE A 41 -9.97 0.10 -5.14
C ILE A 41 -9.74 1.53 -4.68
N ILE A 42 -8.59 1.82 -4.06
CA ILE A 42 -8.30 3.16 -3.54
C ILE A 42 -7.05 3.81 -4.15
N SER A 43 -6.35 3.10 -5.02
CA SER A 43 -5.04 3.56 -5.49
C SER A 43 -5.09 4.92 -6.17
N LYS A 44 -6.19 5.24 -6.84
CA LYS A 44 -6.35 6.53 -7.50
C LYS A 44 -6.41 7.71 -6.55
N ASN A 45 -6.79 7.45 -5.31
CA ASN A 45 -6.95 8.49 -4.29
C ASN A 45 -5.73 8.64 -3.40
N LEU A 46 -4.72 7.80 -3.58
CA LEU A 46 -3.49 7.86 -2.81
C LEU A 46 -2.49 8.75 -3.54
N LYS A 47 -1.86 9.66 -2.82
CA LYS A 47 -0.94 10.63 -3.42
C LYS A 47 0.52 10.24 -3.25
N ASN A 48 0.92 9.88 -2.05
CA ASN A 48 2.31 9.59 -1.72
C ASN A 48 2.40 8.17 -1.20
N PHE A 49 2.87 7.27 -2.04
CA PHE A 49 2.94 5.87 -1.64
C PHE A 49 4.09 5.16 -2.34
N ILE A 50 4.50 4.07 -1.74
CA ILE A 50 5.43 3.12 -2.35
C ILE A 50 4.63 1.88 -2.66
N LYS A 51 4.67 1.45 -3.91
CA LYS A 51 3.96 0.25 -4.36
C LYS A 51 4.94 -0.91 -4.47
N LEU A 52 4.57 -2.02 -3.85
CA LEU A 52 5.32 -3.27 -3.96
C LEU A 52 4.46 -4.26 -4.74
N ASN A 53 4.98 -4.71 -5.87
CA ASN A 53 4.27 -5.67 -6.71
C ASN A 53 5.02 -6.98 -6.70
N PHE A 54 4.42 -8.01 -6.10
CA PHE A 54 5.01 -9.33 -5.96
C PHE A 54 4.55 -10.24 -7.08
N LYS A 55 5.48 -10.97 -7.67
CA LYS A 55 5.17 -11.95 -8.71
C LYS A 55 5.86 -13.26 -8.42
N TYR A 56 5.21 -14.36 -8.78
CA TYR A 56 5.88 -15.65 -8.81
C TYR A 56 6.73 -15.76 -10.06
N GLU A 57 7.92 -16.32 -9.90
CA GLU A 57 8.73 -16.66 -11.04
C GLU A 57 8.32 -18.02 -11.61
N ASN A 58 8.98 -18.43 -12.69
CA ASN A 58 8.56 -19.60 -13.48
C ASN A 58 8.42 -20.88 -12.70
N ASP A 59 9.16 -21.07 -11.64
CA ASP A 59 9.17 -22.32 -10.88
C ASP A 59 8.41 -22.24 -9.56
N PHE A 60 7.73 -21.15 -9.31
CA PHE A 60 6.97 -20.88 -8.09
C PHE A 60 7.77 -20.92 -6.80
N ASP A 61 9.03 -21.34 -6.83
CA ASP A 61 9.91 -21.31 -5.68
C ASP A 61 10.53 -19.95 -5.46
N LYS A 62 10.43 -19.09 -6.45
CA LYS A 62 11.01 -17.76 -6.41
C LYS A 62 9.94 -16.71 -6.60
N ARG A 63 10.16 -15.58 -5.98
CA ARG A 63 9.30 -14.43 -6.14
C ARG A 63 10.13 -13.21 -6.47
N SER A 64 9.59 -12.35 -7.28
CA SER A 64 10.21 -11.05 -7.54
C SER A 64 9.32 -9.97 -6.97
N VAL A 65 9.92 -8.84 -6.65
CA VAL A 65 9.18 -7.66 -6.22
C VAL A 65 9.64 -6.47 -7.05
N THR A 66 8.66 -5.72 -7.54
CA THR A 66 8.93 -4.47 -8.22
C THR A 66 8.49 -3.33 -7.31
N ILE A 67 9.42 -2.41 -7.04
CA ILE A 67 9.16 -1.26 -6.19
C ILE A 67 8.97 -0.04 -7.07
N SER A 68 7.87 0.66 -6.89
CA SER A 68 7.59 1.87 -7.65
C SER A 68 6.97 2.94 -6.76
N THR A 69 7.18 4.19 -7.12
CA THR A 69 6.60 5.31 -6.42
C THR A 69 6.51 6.51 -7.37
N ILE A 70 5.60 7.42 -7.07
CA ILE A 70 5.56 8.70 -7.78
C ILE A 70 6.60 9.67 -7.24
N GLN A 71 7.21 9.38 -6.07
CA GLN A 71 8.29 10.18 -5.49
C GLN A 71 9.62 9.51 -5.78
N LYS A 72 10.21 9.87 -6.91
CA LYS A 72 11.42 9.22 -7.41
C LYS A 72 12.56 9.21 -6.39
N ASN A 73 12.68 10.26 -5.61
CA ASN A 73 13.77 10.37 -4.65
C ASN A 73 13.77 9.26 -3.60
N ILE A 74 12.59 8.75 -3.27
CA ILE A 74 12.49 7.69 -2.27
C ILE A 74 13.13 6.40 -2.77
N ILE A 75 12.93 6.08 -4.04
CA ILE A 75 13.52 4.87 -4.62
C ILE A 75 15.02 5.00 -4.75
N ASP A 76 15.49 6.17 -5.11
CA ASP A 76 16.93 6.41 -5.33
C ASP A 76 17.73 6.24 -4.03
N GLU A 77 17.09 6.30 -2.88
CA GLU A 77 17.75 6.11 -1.58
C GLU A 77 17.88 4.65 -1.18
N PHE A 78 17.20 3.77 -1.85
CA PHE A 78 17.31 2.36 -1.59
C PHE A 78 18.48 1.75 -2.37
#